data_e99d7bca3681996b8f407f6c58e033e0
#
_entry.id   e99d7bca3681996b8f407f6c58e033e0
#
_cell.length_a   1.000
_cell.length_b   1.000
_cell.length_c   1.000
_cell.angle_alpha   90.00
_cell.angle_beta   90.00
_cell.angle_gamma   90.00
#
_symmetry.space_group_name_H-M   'P 1'
#
loop_
_entity.id
_entity.type
_entity.pdbx_description
1 polymer ?
#
loop_
_entity_poly.entity_id
_entity_poly.type
_entity_poly.pdbx_seq_one_letter_code
_entity_poly.pdbx_strand_id
1 'polypeptide(L)'
;MPCLMGRNFVTLPPDFYRKPILMLTYTPPEMRAAPPTREKPWILLLLAFAWLWPGVFSHDLWKPDEIWFNEAVNGVLSGGSWLQPQVPGRQDGGMPFVYVWLAAWCRRLLSPWLTDAYSAMRLASVLFTAVGLTACGMAGFHLAGRHQGRSVVLILIGCAGLITSGHLLGGASVQFAAAGLCLYGLAVARRRAIFAALLLGCGWALLSVSAGWAVMVALMLAACLLPLFPVWRSRRFAVALAAAFALAVPLAAVYPLALYQVSPEAFSGWLNHHVFGVFGGLATVSAAFSLPYYLKNLLWFAFPAWPLALWTFSRRRFLSESWGGPTVLWLAAVGLLLAAAPQTHADNLILLLPPLAVLGACRLDSLRRGAAAFINWFGIMIFGLLAVFLWIGFSAMNFGWPAKLAERSAYFSPYYTPEFDVVPILTALLFTPLWLWAVTRKNVKGRQAVTNWAAGMTLVWALLMTLFLPWLDAAKSYRPMVARMEAAAPAELRERRACFSIDETAVLARVSWREYGSLPFEIGESACAYRLIQADADAAVPAGWREVWQGGRPRNKNERFLLLQRL
;
A
#
# COMPACT_ATOMS: atom_id res chain seq x y z
N MET A 1 48.08 56.30 -57.01
CA MET A 1 46.87 56.96 -57.53
C MET A 1 45.71 56.54 -56.68
N PRO A 2 45.09 57.44 -55.92
CA PRO A 2 43.98 57.15 -55.02
C PRO A 2 42.64 57.49 -55.65
N CYS A 3 41.61 56.73 -55.35
CA CYS A 3 40.25 57.11 -55.64
C CYS A 3 39.51 57.31 -54.30
N LEU A 4 39.21 58.59 -54.07
CA LEU A 4 38.33 59.09 -53.04
C LEU A 4 36.86 58.71 -53.36
N MET A 5 36.16 58.06 -52.43
CA MET A 5 34.71 58.02 -52.39
C MET A 5 34.22 58.53 -51.05
N GLY A 6 33.67 59.74 -51.03
CA GLY A 6 33.09 60.41 -49.88
C GLY A 6 31.83 59.69 -49.43
N ARG A 7 31.80 59.34 -48.12
CA ARG A 7 30.57 58.96 -47.45
C ARG A 7 29.94 60.19 -46.84
N ASN A 8 28.83 60.63 -47.39
CA ASN A 8 27.94 61.62 -46.75
C ASN A 8 27.31 60.96 -45.50
N PHE A 9 27.77 61.34 -44.34
CA PHE A 9 27.06 61.09 -43.08
C PHE A 9 25.90 62.08 -43.01
N VAL A 10 24.68 61.57 -43.17
CA VAL A 10 23.45 62.29 -42.81
C VAL A 10 23.36 62.26 -41.29
N THR A 11 23.72 63.38 -40.63
CA THR A 11 23.48 63.59 -39.20
C THR A 11 21.99 63.77 -38.96
N LEU A 12 21.33 62.80 -38.38
CA LEU A 12 19.95 62.88 -37.90
C LEU A 12 19.90 63.82 -36.67
N PRO A 13 18.86 64.66 -36.54
CA PRO A 13 18.73 65.58 -35.43
C PRO A 13 18.59 64.85 -34.07
N PRO A 14 19.09 65.48 -32.97
CA PRO A 14 19.19 64.82 -31.66
C PRO A 14 17.86 64.46 -30.98
N ASP A 15 16.75 64.88 -31.50
CA ASP A 15 15.40 64.56 -30.93
C ASP A 15 14.83 63.21 -31.35
N PHE A 16 15.53 62.45 -32.21
CA PHE A 16 15.04 61.15 -32.65
C PHE A 16 15.23 60.03 -31.61
N TYR A 17 16.07 60.28 -30.58
CA TYR A 17 16.40 59.29 -29.54
C TYR A 17 15.48 59.30 -28.30
N ARG A 18 14.46 60.18 -28.25
CA ARG A 18 13.61 60.32 -27.06
C ARG A 18 12.16 59.88 -27.20
N LYS A 19 11.76 59.24 -28.28
CA LYS A 19 10.44 58.59 -28.32
C LYS A 19 10.69 57.08 -28.09
N PRO A 20 10.10 56.47 -27.01
CA PRO A 20 10.09 55.03 -26.93
C PRO A 20 9.31 54.55 -28.19
N ILE A 21 9.99 53.76 -29.02
CA ILE A 21 9.33 52.99 -30.06
C ILE A 21 8.39 52.10 -29.31
N LEU A 22 7.11 52.46 -29.28
CA LEU A 22 6.02 51.56 -28.93
C LEU A 22 6.03 50.46 -29.99
N MET A 23 6.90 49.42 -29.76
CA MET A 23 6.68 48.14 -30.40
C MET A 23 5.31 47.68 -29.91
N LEU A 24 4.31 47.89 -30.75
CA LEU A 24 3.05 47.15 -30.66
C LEU A 24 3.44 45.66 -30.77
N THR A 25 3.81 45.08 -29.66
CA THR A 25 3.88 43.63 -29.54
C THR A 25 2.45 43.15 -29.68
N TYR A 26 2.03 42.88 -30.93
CA TYR A 26 0.84 42.12 -31.19
C TYR A 26 1.03 40.75 -30.54
N THR A 27 0.48 40.58 -29.37
CA THR A 27 0.34 39.27 -28.73
C THR A 27 -0.90 38.64 -29.39
N PRO A 28 -0.73 37.63 -30.25
CA PRO A 28 -1.88 36.95 -30.85
C PRO A 28 -2.86 36.55 -29.73
N PRO A 29 -4.17 36.60 -29.98
CA PRO A 29 -5.19 36.23 -29.00
C PRO A 29 -4.98 34.85 -28.37
N GLU A 30 -4.27 33.95 -29.06
CA GLU A 30 -3.89 32.62 -28.63
C GLU A 30 -2.80 32.60 -27.54
N MET A 31 -2.04 33.68 -27.33
CA MET A 31 -1.06 33.84 -26.26
C MET A 31 -1.60 34.48 -24.99
N ARG A 32 -2.84 34.93 -24.96
CA ARG A 32 -3.48 35.20 -23.68
C ARG A 32 -3.61 33.89 -22.95
N ALA A 33 -2.77 33.69 -21.91
CA ALA A 33 -2.88 32.54 -21.05
C ALA A 33 -4.35 32.37 -20.70
N ALA A 34 -4.94 31.28 -21.16
CA ALA A 34 -6.32 30.96 -20.81
C ALA A 34 -6.42 31.06 -19.27
N PRO A 35 -7.47 31.73 -18.75
CA PRO A 35 -7.61 31.90 -17.31
C PRO A 35 -7.43 30.53 -16.67
N PRO A 36 -6.67 30.44 -15.55
CA PRO A 36 -6.35 29.15 -14.95
C PRO A 36 -7.67 28.43 -14.69
N THR A 37 -7.91 27.37 -15.43
CA THR A 37 -9.13 26.57 -15.30
C THR A 37 -9.21 26.15 -13.84
N ARG A 38 -10.25 26.60 -13.15
CA ARG A 38 -10.47 26.35 -11.72
C ARG A 38 -10.67 24.85 -11.57
N GLU A 39 -9.55 24.13 -11.34
CA GLU A 39 -9.59 22.68 -11.16
C GLU A 39 -10.52 22.34 -10.00
N LYS A 40 -11.49 21.50 -10.26
CA LYS A 40 -12.50 21.11 -9.29
C LYS A 40 -11.92 20.05 -8.34
N PRO A 41 -11.77 20.31 -7.03
CA PRO A 41 -11.16 19.35 -6.09
C PRO A 41 -11.95 18.04 -5.95
N TRP A 42 -13.26 18.09 -6.19
CA TRP A 42 -14.14 16.93 -6.06
C TRP A 42 -13.80 15.79 -7.05
N ILE A 43 -13.21 16.09 -8.22
CA ILE A 43 -12.78 15.05 -9.18
C ILE A 43 -11.68 14.18 -8.59
N LEU A 44 -10.72 14.77 -7.85
CA LEU A 44 -9.69 14.01 -7.16
C LEU A 44 -10.28 13.16 -6.03
N LEU A 45 -11.21 13.74 -5.27
CA LEU A 45 -11.89 13.01 -4.19
C LEU A 45 -12.71 11.84 -4.74
N LEU A 46 -13.41 12.05 -5.86
CA LEU A 46 -14.14 10.98 -6.53
C LEU A 46 -13.21 9.87 -7.04
N LEU A 47 -12.06 10.23 -7.63
CA LEU A 47 -11.08 9.24 -8.09
C LEU A 47 -10.48 8.46 -6.91
N ALA A 48 -10.11 9.15 -5.82
CA ALA A 48 -9.59 8.50 -4.62
C ALA A 48 -10.64 7.57 -3.99
N PHE A 49 -11.89 8.00 -3.94
CA PHE A 49 -13.01 7.18 -3.48
C PHE A 49 -13.18 5.95 -4.39
N ALA A 50 -13.24 6.15 -5.71
CA ALA A 50 -13.38 5.07 -6.68
C ALA A 50 -12.20 4.07 -6.63
N TRP A 51 -11.02 4.51 -6.22
CA TRP A 51 -9.84 3.66 -6.05
C TRP A 51 -9.88 2.88 -4.73
N LEU A 52 -10.40 3.47 -3.64
CA LEU A 52 -10.40 2.88 -2.30
C LEU A 52 -11.38 1.71 -2.13
N TRP A 53 -12.50 1.70 -2.85
CA TRP A 53 -13.57 0.72 -2.64
C TRP A 53 -13.35 -0.66 -3.28
N PRO A 54 -12.83 -0.80 -4.50
CA PRO A 54 -12.63 -2.11 -5.10
C PRO A 54 -11.67 -2.96 -4.25
N GLY A 55 -12.00 -4.23 -4.04
CA GLY A 55 -11.20 -5.15 -3.23
C GLY A 55 -11.40 -5.03 -1.72
N VAL A 56 -12.41 -4.29 -1.25
CA VAL A 56 -12.77 -4.23 0.18
C VAL A 56 -13.88 -5.21 0.50
N PHE A 57 -14.85 -5.33 -0.41
CA PHE A 57 -16.06 -6.10 -0.19
C PHE A 57 -16.06 -7.47 -0.88
N SER A 58 -16.82 -8.38 -0.29
CA SER A 58 -17.27 -9.63 -0.90
C SER A 58 -16.17 -10.60 -1.31
N HIS A 59 -15.02 -10.63 -0.63
CA HIS A 59 -14.02 -11.66 -0.88
C HIS A 59 -13.46 -12.30 0.39
N ASP A 60 -13.02 -13.53 0.24
CA ASP A 60 -12.41 -14.35 1.29
C ASP A 60 -11.06 -13.77 1.77
N LEU A 61 -10.52 -14.38 2.81
CA LEU A 61 -9.19 -14.06 3.30
C LEU A 61 -8.13 -14.62 2.35
N TRP A 62 -7.28 -13.73 1.84
CA TRP A 62 -6.18 -14.11 0.95
C TRP A 62 -4.86 -14.10 1.68
N LYS A 63 -3.98 -15.01 1.29
CA LYS A 63 -2.65 -15.18 1.88
C LYS A 63 -2.71 -15.56 3.38
N PRO A 64 -1.64 -16.11 3.91
CA PRO A 64 -1.55 -16.35 5.35
C PRO A 64 -1.78 -15.10 6.19
N ASP A 65 -1.28 -13.94 5.73
CA ASP A 65 -1.33 -12.69 6.51
C ASP A 65 -2.75 -12.26 6.86
N GLU A 66 -3.70 -12.28 5.91
CA GLU A 66 -5.09 -11.91 6.21
C GLU A 66 -5.75 -12.88 7.20
N ILE A 67 -5.40 -14.18 7.12
CA ILE A 67 -5.89 -15.19 8.06
C ILE A 67 -5.36 -14.92 9.46
N TRP A 68 -4.09 -14.54 9.60
CA TRP A 68 -3.50 -14.19 10.90
C TRP A 68 -4.20 -12.97 11.53
N PHE A 69 -4.47 -11.93 10.74
CA PHE A 69 -5.20 -10.77 11.23
C PHE A 69 -6.63 -11.09 11.64
N ASN A 70 -7.33 -11.91 10.84
CA ASN A 70 -8.68 -12.38 11.19
C ASN A 70 -8.68 -13.17 12.51
N GLU A 71 -7.72 -14.09 12.70
CA GLU A 71 -7.61 -14.87 13.94
C GLU A 71 -7.31 -13.98 15.15
N ALA A 72 -6.40 -13.00 15.01
CA ALA A 72 -6.11 -12.04 16.06
C ALA A 72 -7.34 -11.20 16.45
N VAL A 73 -8.13 -10.76 15.46
CA VAL A 73 -9.39 -10.04 15.69
C VAL A 73 -10.43 -10.94 16.36
N ASN A 74 -10.57 -12.18 15.90
CA ASN A 74 -11.46 -13.17 16.53
C ASN A 74 -11.07 -13.42 17.98
N GLY A 75 -9.77 -13.59 18.25
CA GLY A 75 -9.24 -13.78 19.59
C GLY A 75 -9.60 -12.64 20.53
N VAL A 76 -9.42 -11.40 20.09
CA VAL A 76 -9.77 -10.19 20.86
C VAL A 76 -11.28 -10.10 21.10
N LEU A 77 -12.10 -10.37 20.09
CA LEU A 77 -13.57 -10.28 20.22
C LEU A 77 -14.18 -11.41 21.06
N SER A 78 -13.52 -12.56 21.16
CA SER A 78 -13.93 -13.71 21.99
C SER A 78 -13.46 -13.61 23.44
N GLY A 79 -12.92 -12.47 23.88
CA GLY A 79 -12.52 -12.23 25.26
C GLY A 79 -11.01 -12.35 25.52
N GLY A 80 -10.20 -12.48 24.48
CA GLY A 80 -8.74 -12.43 24.56
C GLY A 80 -8.18 -11.04 24.87
N SER A 81 -6.88 -10.96 25.05
CA SER A 81 -6.20 -9.71 25.43
C SER A 81 -6.22 -8.69 24.29
N TRP A 82 -6.81 -7.52 24.56
CA TRP A 82 -6.71 -6.36 23.65
C TRP A 82 -5.30 -5.78 23.61
N LEU A 83 -4.56 -5.90 24.72
CA LEU A 83 -3.20 -5.37 24.80
C LEU A 83 -2.21 -6.21 23.97
N GLN A 84 -2.45 -7.51 23.90
CA GLN A 84 -1.58 -8.44 23.20
C GLN A 84 -2.40 -9.35 22.28
N PRO A 85 -2.87 -8.85 21.11
CA PRO A 85 -3.51 -9.69 20.12
C PRO A 85 -2.53 -10.76 19.66
N GLN A 86 -2.89 -12.02 19.83
CA GLN A 86 -2.02 -13.15 19.49
C GLN A 86 -2.77 -14.12 18.56
N VAL A 87 -2.00 -14.80 17.74
CA VAL A 87 -2.44 -15.98 17.03
C VAL A 87 -1.83 -17.17 17.78
N PRO A 88 -2.63 -18.01 18.45
CA PRO A 88 -2.11 -19.11 19.23
C PRO A 88 -1.19 -20.04 18.40
N GLY A 89 -0.01 -20.36 18.92
CA GLY A 89 1.00 -21.17 18.23
C GLY A 89 1.91 -20.41 17.25
N ARG A 90 1.71 -19.13 17.05
CA ARG A 90 2.64 -18.27 16.30
C ARG A 90 3.59 -17.58 17.28
N GLN A 91 4.89 -17.79 17.08
CA GLN A 91 5.94 -17.27 17.99
C GLN A 91 6.38 -15.83 17.65
N ASP A 92 5.88 -15.25 16.58
CA ASP A 92 6.24 -13.88 16.17
C ASP A 92 5.69 -12.89 17.20
N GLY A 93 6.48 -11.92 17.60
CA GLY A 93 6.28 -10.98 18.70
C GLY A 93 5.01 -10.13 18.74
N GLY A 94 3.90 -10.67 18.28
CA GLY A 94 2.57 -10.07 18.30
C GLY A 94 2.20 -9.35 17.00
N MET A 95 0.90 -9.17 16.83
CA MET A 95 0.33 -8.44 15.69
C MET A 95 0.31 -6.93 15.99
N PRO A 96 0.38 -6.05 14.97
CA PRO A 96 0.25 -4.60 15.19
C PRO A 96 -1.13 -4.28 15.77
N PHE A 97 -1.18 -4.15 17.10
CA PHE A 97 -2.42 -4.07 17.88
C PHE A 97 -3.33 -2.91 17.46
N VAL A 98 -2.77 -1.77 17.04
CA VAL A 98 -3.57 -0.62 16.59
C VAL A 98 -4.42 -0.98 15.39
N TYR A 99 -3.88 -1.78 14.48
CA TYR A 99 -4.65 -2.27 13.34
C TYR A 99 -5.75 -3.24 13.79
N VAL A 100 -5.39 -4.21 14.65
CA VAL A 100 -6.34 -5.21 15.17
C VAL A 100 -7.47 -4.54 15.96
N TRP A 101 -7.17 -3.52 16.76
CA TRP A 101 -8.20 -2.76 17.47
C TRP A 101 -9.19 -2.09 16.53
N LEU A 102 -8.70 -1.36 15.52
CA LEU A 102 -9.60 -0.69 14.60
C LEU A 102 -10.41 -1.71 13.77
N ALA A 103 -9.79 -2.80 13.34
CA ALA A 103 -10.45 -3.87 12.61
C ALA A 103 -11.54 -4.56 13.48
N ALA A 104 -11.23 -4.84 14.75
CA ALA A 104 -12.20 -5.39 15.71
C ALA A 104 -13.39 -4.44 15.95
N TRP A 105 -13.13 -3.14 16.10
CA TRP A 105 -14.18 -2.13 16.22
C TRP A 105 -15.03 -2.04 14.95
N CYS A 106 -14.41 -1.99 13.76
CA CYS A 106 -15.15 -1.99 12.50
C CYS A 106 -16.03 -3.25 12.37
N ARG A 107 -15.50 -4.43 12.68
CA ARG A 107 -16.26 -5.67 12.66
C ARG A 107 -17.43 -5.64 13.65
N ARG A 108 -17.20 -5.24 14.89
CA ARG A 108 -18.26 -5.19 15.93
C ARG A 108 -19.38 -4.22 15.59
N LEU A 109 -19.06 -3.08 14.96
CA LEU A 109 -20.04 -2.04 14.63
C LEU A 109 -20.80 -2.32 13.32
N LEU A 110 -20.14 -2.91 12.33
CA LEU A 110 -20.67 -2.99 10.96
C LEU A 110 -21.15 -4.39 10.57
N SER A 111 -20.61 -5.44 11.17
CA SER A 111 -21.02 -6.81 10.90
C SER A 111 -21.95 -7.34 11.99
N PRO A 112 -23.03 -8.09 11.66
CA PRO A 112 -23.48 -8.43 10.29
C PRO A 112 -24.42 -7.41 9.64
N TRP A 113 -24.69 -6.28 10.29
CA TRP A 113 -25.76 -5.35 9.91
C TRP A 113 -25.58 -4.68 8.53
N LEU A 114 -24.36 -4.28 8.22
CA LEU A 114 -24.06 -3.50 7.02
C LEU A 114 -23.25 -4.30 6.00
N THR A 115 -22.35 -5.17 6.48
CA THR A 115 -21.44 -5.95 5.63
C THR A 115 -20.99 -7.23 6.34
N ASP A 116 -20.33 -8.13 5.59
CA ASP A 116 -19.69 -9.32 6.15
C ASP A 116 -18.50 -8.97 7.06
N ALA A 117 -18.04 -9.95 7.83
CA ALA A 117 -16.98 -9.76 8.82
C ALA A 117 -15.64 -9.32 8.19
N TYR A 118 -15.28 -9.90 7.03
CA TYR A 118 -14.00 -9.61 6.36
C TYR A 118 -13.99 -8.21 5.77
N SER A 119 -15.06 -7.84 5.07
CA SER A 119 -15.24 -6.50 4.53
C SER A 119 -15.24 -5.43 5.64
N ALA A 120 -15.92 -5.70 6.76
CA ALA A 120 -15.89 -4.79 7.91
C ALA A 120 -14.47 -4.56 8.44
N MET A 121 -13.65 -5.61 8.55
CA MET A 121 -12.26 -5.48 9.01
C MET A 121 -11.39 -4.73 8.00
N ARG A 122 -11.59 -4.93 6.68
CA ARG A 122 -10.83 -4.23 5.61
C ARG A 122 -11.11 -2.73 5.59
N LEU A 123 -12.26 -2.28 6.11
CA LEU A 123 -12.50 -0.84 6.28
C LEU A 123 -11.45 -0.16 7.17
N ALA A 124 -10.82 -0.88 8.11
CA ALA A 124 -9.68 -0.34 8.85
C ALA A 124 -8.51 0.02 7.92
N SER A 125 -8.17 -0.84 6.95
CA SER A 125 -7.15 -0.54 5.93
C SER A 125 -7.52 0.67 5.09
N VAL A 126 -8.78 0.75 4.65
CA VAL A 126 -9.30 1.91 3.89
C VAL A 126 -9.17 3.20 4.67
N LEU A 127 -9.53 3.20 5.96
CA LEU A 127 -9.45 4.39 6.82
C LEU A 127 -8.00 4.85 6.99
N PHE A 128 -7.07 3.94 7.32
CA PHE A 128 -5.65 4.29 7.43
C PHE A 128 -5.09 4.76 6.09
N THR A 129 -5.43 4.12 4.99
CA THR A 129 -4.98 4.52 3.65
C THR A 129 -5.52 5.89 3.25
N ALA A 130 -6.78 6.19 3.56
CA ALA A 130 -7.38 7.51 3.33
C ALA A 130 -6.69 8.61 4.15
N VAL A 131 -6.36 8.32 5.43
CA VAL A 131 -5.56 9.22 6.27
C VAL A 131 -4.19 9.45 5.66
N GLY A 132 -3.49 8.40 5.25
CA GLY A 132 -2.18 8.49 4.61
C GLY A 132 -2.19 9.31 3.31
N LEU A 133 -3.14 9.04 2.40
CA LEU A 133 -3.32 9.81 1.16
C LEU A 133 -3.59 11.29 1.43
N THR A 134 -4.48 11.58 2.38
CA THR A 134 -4.83 12.95 2.76
C THR A 134 -3.62 13.66 3.36
N ALA A 135 -2.92 13.03 4.30
CA ALA A 135 -1.74 13.59 4.96
C ALA A 135 -0.61 13.85 3.96
N CYS A 136 -0.32 12.89 3.06
CA CYS A 136 0.68 13.07 2.00
C CYS A 136 0.28 14.19 1.01
N GLY A 137 -0.99 14.28 0.64
CA GLY A 137 -1.50 15.36 -0.19
C GLY A 137 -1.34 16.72 0.47
N MET A 138 -1.64 16.83 1.77
CA MET A 138 -1.44 18.04 2.58
C MET A 138 0.05 18.38 2.77
N ALA A 139 0.90 17.38 2.93
CA ALA A 139 2.35 17.58 2.95
C ALA A 139 2.84 18.20 1.64
N GLY A 140 2.47 17.64 0.50
CA GLY A 140 2.80 18.18 -0.81
C GLY A 140 2.25 19.60 -1.02
N PHE A 141 1.03 19.88 -0.53
CA PHE A 141 0.44 21.22 -0.57
C PHE A 141 1.28 22.25 0.18
N HIS A 142 1.70 21.92 1.41
CA HIS A 142 2.44 22.87 2.26
C HIS A 142 3.92 23.01 1.87
N LEU A 143 4.53 21.96 1.33
CA LEU A 143 5.93 21.96 0.91
C LEU A 143 6.14 22.60 -0.48
N ALA A 144 5.23 22.32 -1.43
CA ALA A 144 5.45 22.64 -2.83
C ALA A 144 4.28 23.41 -3.49
N GLY A 145 3.11 23.48 -2.85
CA GLY A 145 1.96 24.26 -3.32
C GLY A 145 0.72 23.43 -3.66
N ARG A 146 -0.39 24.13 -3.92
CA ARG A 146 -1.73 23.53 -4.08
C ARG A 146 -1.81 22.45 -5.16
N HIS A 147 -1.18 22.70 -6.28
CA HIS A 147 -1.24 21.78 -7.42
C HIS A 147 -0.39 20.54 -7.18
N GLN A 148 0.73 20.69 -6.49
CA GLN A 148 1.64 19.62 -6.14
C GLN A 148 1.01 18.66 -5.12
N GLY A 149 0.26 19.18 -4.15
CA GLY A 149 -0.48 18.33 -3.20
C GLY A 149 -1.45 17.36 -3.88
N ARG A 150 -2.18 17.82 -4.90
CA ARG A 150 -3.04 16.96 -5.71
C ARG A 150 -2.25 15.93 -6.51
N SER A 151 -1.12 16.36 -7.09
CA SER A 151 -0.25 15.47 -7.85
C SER A 151 0.36 14.37 -6.98
N VAL A 152 0.67 14.65 -5.71
CA VAL A 152 1.12 13.63 -4.73
C VAL A 152 0.09 12.51 -4.59
N VAL A 153 -1.18 12.87 -4.38
CA VAL A 153 -2.25 11.87 -4.24
C VAL A 153 -2.42 11.05 -5.52
N LEU A 154 -2.38 11.69 -6.69
CA LEU A 154 -2.46 10.99 -7.98
C LEU A 154 -1.28 10.03 -8.21
N ILE A 155 -0.07 10.45 -7.84
CA ILE A 155 1.13 9.59 -7.94
C ILE A 155 0.98 8.38 -7.01
N LEU A 156 0.51 8.58 -5.78
CA LEU A 156 0.30 7.49 -4.81
C LEU A 156 -0.77 6.49 -5.27
N ILE A 157 -1.92 6.96 -5.77
CA ILE A 157 -2.96 6.13 -6.37
C ILE A 157 -2.39 5.31 -7.55
N GLY A 158 -1.46 5.90 -8.29
CA GLY A 158 -0.79 5.25 -9.41
C GLY A 158 0.23 4.18 -9.03
N CYS A 159 0.64 4.08 -7.76
CA CYS A 159 1.64 3.11 -7.32
C CYS A 159 1.01 1.73 -7.05
N ALA A 160 1.45 0.70 -7.78
CA ALA A 160 0.90 -0.66 -7.64
C ALA A 160 1.10 -1.24 -6.23
N GLY A 161 2.22 -0.91 -5.55
CA GLY A 161 2.48 -1.37 -4.19
C GLY A 161 1.46 -0.86 -3.17
N LEU A 162 0.89 0.34 -3.37
CA LEU A 162 -0.13 0.85 -2.47
C LEU A 162 -1.48 0.12 -2.62
N ILE A 163 -1.76 -0.50 -3.77
CA ILE A 163 -2.98 -1.27 -3.97
C ILE A 163 -3.04 -2.44 -2.98
N THR A 164 -2.01 -3.28 -2.95
CA THR A 164 -1.98 -4.44 -2.06
C THR A 164 -1.87 -4.03 -0.59
N SER A 165 -0.93 -3.16 -0.25
CA SER A 165 -0.67 -2.73 1.12
C SER A 165 -1.77 -1.82 1.70
N GLY A 166 -2.59 -1.20 0.87
CA GLY A 166 -3.65 -0.26 1.27
C GLY A 166 -5.05 -0.85 1.38
N HIS A 167 -5.31 -2.04 0.82
CA HIS A 167 -6.66 -2.64 0.77
C HIS A 167 -6.75 -3.95 1.56
N LEU A 168 -5.69 -4.76 1.60
CA LEU A 168 -5.69 -6.02 2.33
C LEU A 168 -5.56 -5.80 3.85
N LEU A 169 -5.97 -6.80 4.63
CA LEU A 169 -5.75 -6.81 6.08
C LEU A 169 -4.25 -6.80 6.36
N GLY A 170 -3.76 -5.77 7.05
CA GLY A 170 -2.33 -5.69 7.33
C GLY A 170 -1.88 -4.40 8.01
N GLY A 171 -0.73 -4.47 8.69
CA GLY A 171 -0.11 -3.31 9.37
C GLY A 171 0.46 -2.25 8.43
N ALA A 172 0.68 -2.56 7.15
CA ALA A 172 1.28 -1.64 6.19
C ALA A 172 0.45 -0.36 5.96
N SER A 173 -0.89 -0.46 6.02
CA SER A 173 -1.77 0.70 5.94
C SER A 173 -1.58 1.68 7.10
N VAL A 174 -1.35 1.17 8.33
CA VAL A 174 -1.02 1.98 9.52
C VAL A 174 0.33 2.68 9.33
N GLN A 175 1.34 1.97 8.84
CA GLN A 175 2.66 2.53 8.55
C GLN A 175 2.57 3.66 7.52
N PHE A 176 1.76 3.48 6.47
CA PHE A 176 1.51 4.50 5.46
C PHE A 176 0.82 5.74 6.04
N ALA A 177 -0.21 5.55 6.87
CA ALA A 177 -0.88 6.65 7.56
C ALA A 177 0.09 7.41 8.47
N ALA A 178 0.84 6.69 9.29
CA ALA A 178 1.83 7.26 10.21
C ALA A 178 2.92 8.04 9.47
N ALA A 179 3.47 7.47 8.38
CA ALA A 179 4.44 8.15 7.52
C ALA A 179 3.87 9.42 6.88
N GLY A 180 2.62 9.37 6.40
CA GLY A 180 1.91 10.53 5.88
C GLY A 180 1.77 11.64 6.93
N LEU A 181 1.34 11.30 8.15
CA LEU A 181 1.21 12.23 9.27
C LEU A 181 2.55 12.89 9.63
N CYS A 182 3.63 12.10 9.71
CA CYS A 182 4.97 12.62 9.97
C CYS A 182 5.40 13.61 8.88
N LEU A 183 5.22 13.26 7.61
CA LEU A 183 5.60 14.13 6.51
C LEU A 183 4.76 15.41 6.47
N TYR A 184 3.46 15.32 6.80
CA TYR A 184 2.58 16.48 6.93
C TYR A 184 2.99 17.36 8.12
N GLY A 185 3.32 16.76 9.27
CA GLY A 185 3.85 17.46 10.42
C GLY A 185 5.11 18.24 10.09
N LEU A 186 6.09 17.64 9.42
CA LEU A 186 7.27 18.33 8.92
C LEU A 186 6.91 19.50 8.00
N ALA A 187 5.96 19.29 7.08
CA ALA A 187 5.56 20.30 6.11
C ALA A 187 5.01 21.58 6.76
N VAL A 188 4.30 21.46 7.88
CA VAL A 188 3.68 22.59 8.60
C VAL A 188 4.50 23.12 9.77
N ALA A 189 5.59 22.45 10.18
CA ALA A 189 6.36 22.73 11.37
C ALA A 189 6.90 24.17 11.44
N ARG A 190 7.23 24.76 10.30
CA ARG A 190 7.73 26.13 10.19
C ARG A 190 6.63 27.20 10.30
N ARG A 191 5.36 26.81 10.18
CA ARG A 191 4.21 27.73 10.16
C ARG A 191 3.34 27.59 11.41
N ARG A 192 3.01 26.35 11.83
CA ARG A 192 2.09 26.00 12.93
C ARG A 192 2.75 24.98 13.86
N ALA A 193 3.56 25.44 14.80
CA ALA A 193 4.40 24.57 15.62
C ALA A 193 3.59 23.55 16.44
N ILE A 194 2.50 23.96 17.10
CA ILE A 194 1.67 23.06 17.94
C ILE A 194 0.99 21.99 17.07
N PHE A 195 0.38 22.40 15.96
CA PHE A 195 -0.28 21.46 15.07
C PHE A 195 0.72 20.47 14.43
N ALA A 196 1.92 20.95 14.09
CA ALA A 196 3.01 20.11 13.61
C ALA A 196 3.46 19.11 14.69
N ALA A 197 3.56 19.55 15.94
CA ALA A 197 3.92 18.69 17.07
C ALA A 197 2.91 17.56 17.28
N LEU A 198 1.61 17.85 17.17
CA LEU A 198 0.58 16.82 17.23
C LEU A 198 0.71 15.80 16.08
N LEU A 199 0.88 16.27 14.85
CA LEU A 199 1.02 15.37 13.68
C LEU A 199 2.28 14.51 13.76
N LEU A 200 3.43 15.11 14.11
CA LEU A 200 4.69 14.40 14.27
C LEU A 200 4.65 13.45 15.45
N GLY A 201 4.18 13.91 16.61
CA GLY A 201 4.12 13.13 17.82
C GLY A 201 3.23 11.89 17.67
N CYS A 202 2.00 12.08 17.17
CA CYS A 202 1.10 10.97 16.88
C CYS A 202 1.64 10.06 15.76
N GLY A 203 2.22 10.63 14.71
CA GLY A 203 2.81 9.87 13.62
C GLY A 203 3.98 8.99 14.08
N TRP A 204 4.91 9.53 14.87
CA TRP A 204 6.01 8.76 15.45
C TRP A 204 5.53 7.70 16.45
N ALA A 205 4.56 8.02 17.29
CA ALA A 205 3.96 7.04 18.18
C ALA A 205 3.28 5.90 17.43
N LEU A 206 2.59 6.18 16.30
CA LEU A 206 2.03 5.15 15.44
C LEU A 206 3.12 4.32 14.74
N LEU A 207 4.24 4.94 14.34
CA LEU A 207 5.37 4.21 13.76
C LEU A 207 6.02 3.27 14.78
N SER A 208 6.14 3.67 16.05
CA SER A 208 6.74 2.83 17.10
C SER A 208 6.02 1.50 17.27
N VAL A 209 4.71 1.49 17.08
CA VAL A 209 3.86 0.30 17.27
C VAL A 209 3.51 -0.44 15.98
N SER A 210 3.77 0.16 14.82
CA SER A 210 3.46 -0.46 13.52
C SER A 210 4.70 -0.81 12.70
N ALA A 211 5.73 0.03 12.71
CA ALA A 211 6.98 -0.15 11.98
C ALA A 211 8.18 -0.49 12.89
N GLY A 212 8.00 -0.34 14.19
CA GLY A 212 9.02 -0.57 15.20
C GLY A 212 9.80 0.68 15.59
N TRP A 213 10.48 0.60 16.73
CA TRP A 213 11.20 1.73 17.32
C TRP A 213 12.39 2.15 16.48
N ALA A 214 13.07 1.22 15.81
CA ALA A 214 14.19 1.54 14.93
C ALA A 214 13.79 2.48 13.80
N VAL A 215 12.62 2.25 13.18
CA VAL A 215 12.06 3.13 12.13
C VAL A 215 11.68 4.48 12.71
N MET A 216 10.98 4.50 13.86
CA MET A 216 10.63 5.74 14.56
C MET A 216 11.87 6.58 14.85
N VAL A 217 12.90 6.00 15.49
CA VAL A 217 14.13 6.69 15.87
C VAL A 217 14.89 7.18 14.65
N ALA A 218 15.00 6.38 13.58
CA ALA A 218 15.66 6.80 12.35
C ALA A 218 14.98 8.03 11.72
N LEU A 219 13.65 8.09 11.72
CA LEU A 219 12.92 9.25 11.20
C LEU A 219 12.96 10.45 12.15
N MET A 220 13.01 10.24 13.46
CA MET A 220 13.29 11.30 14.44
C MET A 220 14.68 11.91 14.23
N LEU A 221 15.70 11.07 14.05
CA LEU A 221 17.05 11.53 13.74
C LEU A 221 17.11 12.27 12.41
N ALA A 222 16.44 11.78 11.38
CA ALA A 222 16.31 12.49 10.10
C ALA A 222 15.69 13.89 10.29
N ALA A 223 14.66 14.01 11.14
CA ALA A 223 14.06 15.32 11.47
C ALA A 223 15.03 16.23 12.25
N CYS A 224 15.84 15.68 13.17
CA CYS A 224 16.88 16.43 13.90
C CYS A 224 18.00 16.94 12.99
N LEU A 225 18.26 16.27 11.87
CA LEU A 225 19.26 16.69 10.89
C LEU A 225 18.76 17.79 9.93
N LEU A 226 17.46 18.07 9.89
CA LEU A 226 16.92 19.11 8.98
C LEU A 226 17.52 20.50 9.17
N PRO A 227 17.90 20.99 10.37
CA PRO A 227 18.57 22.28 10.54
C PRO A 227 19.92 22.39 9.84
N LEU A 228 20.52 21.31 9.34
CA LEU A 228 21.69 21.37 8.46
C LEU A 228 21.37 22.14 7.17
N PHE A 229 20.13 22.08 6.72
CA PHE A 229 19.65 22.87 5.58
C PHE A 229 19.21 24.26 6.07
N PRO A 230 19.74 25.37 5.50
CA PRO A 230 19.41 26.72 5.95
C PRO A 230 17.93 27.05 5.98
N VAL A 231 17.16 26.48 5.05
CA VAL A 231 15.70 26.65 4.94
C VAL A 231 14.98 26.17 6.21
N TRP A 232 15.56 25.22 6.96
CA TRP A 232 14.95 24.61 8.16
C TRP A 232 15.45 25.22 9.47
N ARG A 233 16.40 26.17 9.44
CA ARG A 233 16.91 26.87 10.61
C ARG A 233 15.91 27.91 11.11
N SER A 234 14.90 27.50 11.85
CA SER A 234 13.92 28.40 12.43
C SER A 234 13.54 28.00 13.87
N ARG A 235 13.35 29.02 14.75
CA ARG A 235 12.90 28.78 16.13
C ARG A 235 11.57 28.03 16.18
N ARG A 236 10.64 28.32 15.25
CA ARG A 236 9.35 27.63 15.18
C ARG A 236 9.52 26.14 14.89
N PHE A 237 10.43 25.77 13.99
CA PHE A 237 10.74 24.38 13.71
C PHE A 237 11.32 23.67 14.94
N ALA A 238 12.28 24.32 15.64
CA ALA A 238 12.87 23.75 16.86
C ALA A 238 11.82 23.53 17.96
N VAL A 239 10.90 24.49 18.16
CA VAL A 239 9.78 24.35 19.11
C VAL A 239 8.84 23.24 18.70
N ALA A 240 8.49 23.16 17.41
CA ALA A 240 7.63 22.07 16.88
C ALA A 240 8.26 20.71 17.11
N LEU A 241 9.57 20.59 16.85
CA LEU A 241 10.32 19.35 17.04
C LEU A 241 10.39 18.96 18.52
N ALA A 242 10.77 19.87 19.41
CA ALA A 242 10.83 19.61 20.85
C ALA A 242 9.46 19.18 21.40
N ALA A 243 8.38 19.88 21.04
CA ALA A 243 7.04 19.53 21.44
C ALA A 243 6.58 18.18 20.84
N ALA A 244 7.00 17.85 19.62
CA ALA A 244 6.73 16.55 19.02
C ALA A 244 7.43 15.40 19.76
N PHE A 245 8.68 15.60 20.20
CA PHE A 245 9.37 14.63 21.07
C PHE A 245 8.69 14.47 22.42
N ALA A 246 8.32 15.60 23.06
CA ALA A 246 7.61 15.59 24.33
C ALA A 246 6.27 14.86 24.26
N LEU A 247 5.63 14.80 23.10
CA LEU A 247 4.40 14.04 22.87
C LEU A 247 4.67 12.60 22.46
N ALA A 248 5.60 12.38 21.53
CA ALA A 248 5.86 11.06 20.96
C ALA A 248 6.42 10.06 21.97
N VAL A 249 7.39 10.51 22.82
CA VAL A 249 8.07 9.63 23.76
C VAL A 249 7.10 9.05 24.79
N PRO A 250 6.28 9.86 25.48
CA PRO A 250 5.28 9.33 26.39
C PRO A 250 4.24 8.42 25.71
N LEU A 251 3.74 8.83 24.54
CA LEU A 251 2.78 8.01 23.79
C LEU A 251 3.36 6.66 23.35
N ALA A 252 4.61 6.65 22.90
CA ALA A 252 5.30 5.41 22.53
C ALA A 252 5.59 4.52 23.77
N ALA A 253 5.74 5.11 24.95
CA ALA A 253 6.01 4.39 26.18
C ALA A 253 4.74 3.78 26.81
N VAL A 254 3.54 4.29 26.52
CA VAL A 254 2.27 3.79 27.10
C VAL A 254 2.10 2.29 26.91
N TYR A 255 2.25 1.84 25.67
CA TYR A 255 2.04 0.42 25.32
C TYR A 255 3.03 -0.53 26.00
N PRO A 256 4.35 -0.34 25.91
CA PRO A 256 5.32 -1.21 26.58
C PRO A 256 5.18 -1.18 28.11
N LEU A 257 4.85 -0.05 28.71
CA LEU A 257 4.60 0.05 30.15
C LEU A 257 3.37 -0.76 30.56
N ALA A 258 2.27 -0.63 29.82
CA ALA A 258 1.07 -1.42 30.07
C ALA A 258 1.33 -2.93 29.89
N LEU A 259 2.09 -3.30 28.85
CA LEU A 259 2.46 -4.68 28.59
C LEU A 259 3.34 -5.26 29.70
N TYR A 260 4.32 -4.50 30.19
CA TYR A 260 5.17 -4.88 31.31
C TYR A 260 4.37 -5.14 32.61
N GLN A 261 3.35 -4.33 32.89
CA GLN A 261 2.49 -4.50 34.06
C GLN A 261 1.62 -5.76 33.98
N VAL A 262 1.22 -6.17 32.78
CA VAL A 262 0.35 -7.35 32.56
C VAL A 262 1.17 -8.63 32.47
N SER A 263 2.27 -8.64 31.71
CA SER A 263 3.13 -9.79 31.49
C SER A 263 4.57 -9.37 31.17
N PRO A 264 5.51 -9.52 32.13
CA PRO A 264 6.94 -9.27 31.88
C PRO A 264 7.53 -10.13 30.76
N GLU A 265 7.05 -11.36 30.59
CA GLU A 265 7.49 -12.25 29.49
C GLU A 265 7.04 -11.73 28.14
N ALA A 266 5.78 -11.32 28.02
CA ALA A 266 5.26 -10.70 26.80
C ALA A 266 6.00 -9.40 26.46
N PHE A 267 6.34 -8.59 27.49
CA PHE A 267 7.17 -7.41 27.31
C PHE A 267 8.56 -7.74 26.78
N SER A 268 9.23 -8.77 27.31
CA SER A 268 10.56 -9.18 26.83
C SER A 268 10.52 -9.66 25.37
N GLY A 269 9.50 -10.44 25.00
CA GLY A 269 9.25 -10.85 23.62
C GLY A 269 9.01 -9.65 22.71
N TRP A 270 8.14 -8.73 23.11
CA TRP A 270 7.88 -7.51 22.37
C TRP A 270 9.13 -6.63 22.21
N LEU A 271 9.93 -6.49 23.27
CA LEU A 271 11.18 -5.73 23.25
C LEU A 271 12.13 -6.26 22.17
N ASN A 272 12.32 -7.57 22.11
CA ASN A 272 13.19 -8.20 21.13
C ASN A 272 12.68 -8.02 19.68
N HIS A 273 11.37 -8.11 19.46
CA HIS A 273 10.80 -8.04 18.12
C HIS A 273 10.55 -6.62 17.63
N HIS A 274 10.07 -5.70 18.49
CA HIS A 274 9.65 -4.36 18.06
C HIS A 274 10.67 -3.26 18.35
N VAL A 275 11.53 -3.41 19.35
CA VAL A 275 12.57 -2.42 19.66
C VAL A 275 13.85 -2.73 18.89
N PHE A 276 14.32 -3.98 18.94
CA PHE A 276 15.50 -4.44 18.21
C PHE A 276 15.19 -4.93 16.79
N GLY A 277 13.91 -5.13 16.46
CA GLY A 277 13.44 -5.43 15.12
C GLY A 277 13.04 -4.17 14.36
N VAL A 278 12.86 -4.33 13.05
CA VAL A 278 12.39 -3.29 12.12
C VAL A 278 11.15 -3.76 11.38
N PHE A 279 10.38 -2.82 10.84
CA PHE A 279 9.19 -3.08 10.03
C PHE A 279 8.13 -3.92 10.76
N GLY A 280 7.86 -3.57 12.02
CA GLY A 280 6.86 -4.25 12.83
C GLY A 280 7.29 -5.62 13.35
N GLY A 281 8.59 -5.84 13.51
CA GLY A 281 9.16 -7.11 13.96
C GLY A 281 9.35 -8.14 12.83
N LEU A 282 9.07 -7.76 11.59
CA LEU A 282 9.26 -8.64 10.42
C LEU A 282 10.73 -8.87 10.08
N ALA A 283 11.63 -7.99 10.55
CA ALA A 283 13.05 -8.11 10.28
C ALA A 283 13.89 -7.69 11.49
N THR A 284 15.04 -8.31 11.66
CA THR A 284 16.09 -7.92 12.60
C THR A 284 17.20 -7.17 11.88
N VAL A 285 17.80 -6.16 12.54
CA VAL A 285 18.94 -5.45 11.96
C VAL A 285 20.17 -6.36 11.99
N SER A 286 20.81 -6.56 10.86
CA SER A 286 22.03 -7.36 10.76
C SER A 286 22.99 -6.79 9.72
N ALA A 287 24.20 -7.34 9.64
CA ALA A 287 25.20 -6.98 8.64
C ALA A 287 24.86 -7.51 7.21
N ALA A 288 23.70 -8.12 7.02
CA ALA A 288 23.26 -8.58 5.71
C ALA A 288 22.90 -7.40 4.80
N PHE A 289 23.19 -7.54 3.50
CA PHE A 289 22.92 -6.51 2.52
C PHE A 289 21.75 -6.90 1.61
N SER A 290 20.57 -6.37 1.92
CA SER A 290 19.29 -6.71 1.26
C SER A 290 18.84 -5.71 0.20
N LEU A 291 19.60 -4.66 -0.03
CA LEU A 291 19.24 -3.56 -0.95
C LEU A 291 18.88 -4.02 -2.37
N PRO A 292 19.55 -5.01 -2.99
CA PRO A 292 19.21 -5.47 -4.35
C PRO A 292 17.77 -5.98 -4.48
N TYR A 293 17.27 -6.68 -3.46
CA TYR A 293 15.88 -7.12 -3.42
C TYR A 293 14.91 -5.94 -3.45
N TYR A 294 15.16 -4.94 -2.60
CA TYR A 294 14.30 -3.77 -2.52
C TYR A 294 14.37 -2.90 -3.76
N LEU A 295 15.55 -2.72 -4.36
CA LEU A 295 15.69 -1.99 -5.62
C LEU A 295 14.92 -2.66 -6.76
N LYS A 296 15.01 -3.99 -6.88
CA LYS A 296 14.24 -4.74 -7.88
C LYS A 296 12.74 -4.56 -7.69
N ASN A 297 12.27 -4.67 -6.45
CA ASN A 297 10.84 -4.55 -6.16
C ASN A 297 10.34 -3.10 -6.24
N LEU A 298 11.17 -2.10 -5.95
CA LEU A 298 10.82 -0.68 -6.06
C LEU A 298 10.39 -0.29 -7.48
N LEU A 299 10.94 -0.97 -8.50
CA LEU A 299 10.65 -0.67 -9.90
C LEU A 299 9.15 -0.78 -10.23
N TRP A 300 8.49 -1.81 -9.74
CA TRP A 300 7.04 -1.99 -9.96
C TRP A 300 6.22 -1.41 -8.81
N PHE A 301 6.68 -1.52 -7.55
CA PHE A 301 5.98 -1.13 -6.35
C PHE A 301 5.69 0.37 -6.32
N ALA A 302 6.70 1.19 -6.64
CA ALA A 302 6.64 2.65 -6.55
C ALA A 302 6.58 3.37 -7.91
N PHE A 303 6.27 2.67 -9.01
CA PHE A 303 6.03 3.35 -10.28
C PHE A 303 4.63 4.00 -10.28
N PRO A 304 4.47 5.28 -10.67
CA PRO A 304 5.41 6.17 -11.35
C PRO A 304 6.20 7.11 -10.40
N ALA A 305 6.12 6.95 -9.08
CA ALA A 305 6.74 7.87 -8.13
C ALA A 305 8.27 7.94 -8.28
N TRP A 306 8.97 6.79 -8.38
CA TRP A 306 10.43 6.77 -8.43
C TRP A 306 11.03 7.43 -9.69
N PRO A 307 10.56 7.22 -10.93
CA PRO A 307 11.15 7.90 -12.09
C PRO A 307 10.89 9.41 -12.06
N LEU A 308 9.74 9.84 -11.55
CA LEU A 308 9.44 11.26 -11.36
C LEU A 308 10.31 11.88 -10.26
N ALA A 309 10.62 11.14 -9.19
CA ALA A 309 11.55 11.56 -8.16
C ALA A 309 12.98 11.69 -8.71
N LEU A 310 13.45 10.73 -9.51
CA LEU A 310 14.75 10.81 -10.19
C LEU A 310 14.86 12.03 -11.11
N TRP A 311 13.78 12.36 -11.84
CA TRP A 311 13.72 13.60 -12.62
C TRP A 311 13.93 14.84 -11.75
N THR A 312 13.36 14.86 -10.56
CA THR A 312 13.52 15.97 -9.60
C THR A 312 14.93 16.03 -9.06
N PHE A 313 15.55 14.91 -8.70
CA PHE A 313 16.95 14.83 -8.26
C PHE A 313 17.95 15.30 -9.32
N SER A 314 17.66 15.11 -10.60
CA SER A 314 18.55 15.55 -11.68
C SER A 314 18.68 17.07 -11.79
N ARG A 315 17.91 17.85 -11.00
CA ARG A 315 17.89 19.31 -11.06
C ARG A 315 18.81 19.93 -10.00
N ARG A 316 19.64 20.88 -10.43
CA ARG A 316 20.53 21.63 -9.52
C ARG A 316 19.72 22.35 -8.44
N ARG A 317 20.26 22.45 -7.23
CA ARG A 317 19.72 23.19 -6.08
C ARG A 317 18.41 22.63 -5.48
N PHE A 318 18.04 21.36 -5.74
CA PHE A 318 16.85 20.79 -5.13
C PHE A 318 16.93 20.76 -3.58
N LEU A 319 18.12 20.66 -3.00
CA LEU A 319 18.33 20.70 -1.54
C LEU A 319 18.09 22.08 -0.91
N SER A 320 18.09 23.15 -1.69
CA SER A 320 17.75 24.50 -1.20
C SER A 320 16.24 24.74 -1.09
N GLU A 321 15.44 23.84 -1.63
CA GLU A 321 13.99 23.88 -1.54
C GLU A 321 13.48 23.27 -0.22
N SER A 322 12.29 23.71 0.23
CA SER A 322 11.70 23.25 1.49
C SER A 322 11.39 21.76 1.55
N TRP A 323 11.17 21.13 0.40
CA TRP A 323 10.87 19.71 0.28
C TRP A 323 12.11 18.82 0.11
N GLY A 324 13.27 19.39 -0.28
CA GLY A 324 14.47 18.61 -0.60
C GLY A 324 15.09 17.92 0.62
N GLY A 325 15.34 18.67 1.69
CA GLY A 325 15.92 18.13 2.93
C GLY A 325 15.12 16.98 3.54
N PRO A 326 13.81 17.19 3.84
CA PRO A 326 12.99 16.15 4.47
C PRO A 326 12.91 14.87 3.65
N THR A 327 12.73 14.98 2.35
CA THR A 327 12.57 13.81 1.49
C THR A 327 13.85 13.01 1.34
N VAL A 328 15.00 13.67 1.21
CA VAL A 328 16.32 13.00 1.08
C VAL A 328 16.71 12.30 2.38
N LEU A 329 16.62 13.01 3.51
CA LEU A 329 16.96 12.41 4.81
C LEU A 329 16.04 11.24 5.14
N TRP A 330 14.75 11.32 4.79
CA TRP A 330 13.80 10.22 4.95
C TRP A 330 14.19 9.02 4.09
N LEU A 331 14.42 9.23 2.79
CA LEU A 331 14.82 8.16 1.87
C LEU A 331 16.14 7.51 2.30
N ALA A 332 17.10 8.30 2.81
CA ALA A 332 18.35 7.77 3.33
C ALA A 332 18.13 6.94 4.60
N ALA A 333 17.35 7.44 5.57
CA ALA A 333 17.09 6.74 6.83
C ALA A 333 16.37 5.40 6.60
N VAL A 334 15.27 5.41 5.84
CA VAL A 334 14.53 4.17 5.52
C VAL A 334 15.34 3.25 4.61
N GLY A 335 16.06 3.80 3.63
CA GLY A 335 16.91 3.02 2.72
C GLY A 335 18.04 2.29 3.46
N LEU A 336 18.65 2.90 4.48
CA LEU A 336 19.65 2.25 5.33
C LEU A 336 19.05 1.10 6.15
N LEU A 337 17.86 1.30 6.73
CA LEU A 337 17.17 0.24 7.46
C LEU A 337 16.78 -0.93 6.54
N LEU A 338 16.29 -0.64 5.33
CA LEU A 338 16.00 -1.66 4.32
C LEU A 338 17.25 -2.44 3.91
N ALA A 339 18.38 -1.74 3.76
CA ALA A 339 19.64 -2.39 3.41
C ALA A 339 20.15 -3.32 4.52
N ALA A 340 19.87 -2.99 5.79
CA ALA A 340 20.31 -3.74 6.97
C ALA A 340 19.31 -4.81 7.43
N ALA A 341 18.16 -4.99 6.77
CA ALA A 341 17.13 -5.96 7.14
C ALA A 341 17.26 -7.23 6.28
N PRO A 342 17.71 -8.38 6.84
CA PRO A 342 17.91 -9.61 6.07
C PRO A 342 16.61 -10.27 5.64
N GLN A 343 15.55 -10.16 6.44
CA GLN A 343 14.22 -10.65 6.09
C GLN A 343 13.55 -9.65 5.18
N THR A 344 13.47 -10.00 3.89
CA THR A 344 12.98 -9.10 2.86
C THR A 344 11.47 -9.25 2.66
N HIS A 345 10.74 -8.14 2.77
CA HIS A 345 9.30 -8.07 2.50
C HIS A 345 8.98 -6.86 1.62
N ALA A 346 8.17 -7.06 0.57
CA ALA A 346 7.87 -5.97 -0.37
C ALA A 346 7.08 -4.82 0.29
N ASP A 347 6.22 -5.13 1.27
CA ASP A 347 5.42 -4.14 1.99
C ASP A 347 6.26 -3.13 2.79
N ASN A 348 7.52 -3.46 3.13
CA ASN A 348 8.44 -2.53 3.79
C ASN A 348 8.75 -1.29 2.93
N LEU A 349 8.58 -1.40 1.59
CA LEU A 349 8.72 -0.27 0.67
C LEU A 349 7.65 0.80 0.83
N ILE A 350 6.56 0.53 1.57
CA ILE A 350 5.46 1.47 1.78
C ILE A 350 5.97 2.80 2.39
N LEU A 351 6.99 2.73 3.26
CA LEU A 351 7.58 3.90 3.91
C LEU A 351 8.36 4.81 2.95
N LEU A 352 8.73 4.32 1.76
CA LEU A 352 9.38 5.12 0.72
C LEU A 352 8.38 5.87 -0.17
N LEU A 353 7.11 5.43 -0.23
CA LEU A 353 6.11 6.04 -1.13
C LEU A 353 5.84 7.52 -0.83
N PRO A 354 5.63 7.97 0.44
CA PRO A 354 5.36 9.37 0.74
C PRO A 354 6.44 10.34 0.24
N PRO A 355 7.74 10.17 0.57
CA PRO A 355 8.77 11.08 0.10
C PRO A 355 9.00 10.99 -1.41
N LEU A 356 8.90 9.80 -2.03
CA LEU A 356 9.01 9.64 -3.49
C LEU A 356 7.87 10.35 -4.23
N ALA A 357 6.64 10.26 -3.73
CA ALA A 357 5.50 10.94 -4.33
C ALA A 357 5.60 12.47 -4.22
N VAL A 358 6.08 12.99 -3.09
CA VAL A 358 6.33 14.44 -2.93
C VAL A 358 7.40 14.89 -3.91
N LEU A 359 8.53 14.20 -4.00
CA LEU A 359 9.59 14.51 -4.97
C LEU A 359 9.06 14.45 -6.41
N GLY A 360 8.32 13.41 -6.75
CA GLY A 360 7.74 13.23 -8.08
C GLY A 360 6.78 14.37 -8.47
N ALA A 361 6.05 14.92 -7.50
CA ALA A 361 5.10 16.00 -7.72
C ALA A 361 5.76 17.37 -7.85
N CYS A 362 6.90 17.63 -7.15
CA CYS A 362 7.48 18.96 -7.02
C CYS A 362 7.92 19.60 -8.35
N ARG A 363 8.39 18.81 -9.30
CA ARG A 363 8.88 19.29 -10.60
C ARG A 363 8.10 18.71 -11.80
N LEU A 364 6.88 18.23 -11.57
CA LEU A 364 6.04 17.61 -12.59
C LEU A 364 5.72 18.57 -13.75
N ASP A 365 5.48 19.84 -13.46
CA ASP A 365 5.19 20.86 -14.49
C ASP A 365 6.42 21.19 -15.35
N SER A 366 7.65 20.88 -14.87
CA SER A 366 8.89 21.04 -15.62
C SER A 366 9.31 19.81 -16.41
N LEU A 367 8.49 18.76 -16.42
CA LEU A 367 8.75 17.53 -17.17
C LEU A 367 8.82 17.83 -18.67
N ARG A 368 9.83 17.30 -19.36
CA ARG A 368 9.96 17.48 -20.81
C ARG A 368 8.72 16.94 -21.50
N ARG A 369 8.23 17.63 -22.53
CA ARG A 369 7.04 17.23 -23.30
C ARG A 369 7.09 15.78 -23.75
N GLY A 370 8.25 15.31 -24.24
CA GLY A 370 8.44 13.92 -24.63
C GLY A 370 8.28 12.93 -23.47
N ALA A 371 8.82 13.23 -22.27
CA ALA A 371 8.65 12.37 -21.10
C ALA A 371 7.19 12.35 -20.59
N ALA A 372 6.52 13.50 -20.59
CA ALA A 372 5.10 13.58 -20.24
C ALA A 372 4.24 12.81 -21.24
N ALA A 373 4.51 12.96 -22.54
CA ALA A 373 3.83 12.23 -23.60
C ALA A 373 4.09 10.73 -23.49
N PHE A 374 5.32 10.32 -23.19
CA PHE A 374 5.67 8.91 -22.99
C PHE A 374 4.85 8.30 -21.84
N ILE A 375 4.86 8.90 -20.65
CA ILE A 375 4.09 8.39 -19.50
C ILE A 375 2.60 8.32 -19.83
N ASN A 376 2.08 9.34 -20.52
CA ASN A 376 0.68 9.38 -20.92
C ASN A 376 0.31 8.26 -21.90
N TRP A 377 1.05 8.14 -23.02
CA TRP A 377 0.78 7.14 -24.04
C TRP A 377 1.04 5.73 -23.53
N PHE A 378 2.15 5.52 -22.82
CA PHE A 378 2.45 4.24 -22.20
C PHE A 378 1.36 3.82 -21.22
N GLY A 379 0.87 4.76 -20.38
CA GLY A 379 -0.24 4.49 -19.46
C GLY A 379 -1.54 4.13 -20.20
N ILE A 380 -1.92 4.91 -21.21
CA ILE A 380 -3.15 4.62 -22.00
C ILE A 380 -3.06 3.26 -22.67
N MET A 381 -1.92 2.95 -23.30
CA MET A 381 -1.73 1.67 -23.99
C MET A 381 -1.73 0.49 -23.01
N ILE A 382 -0.96 0.56 -21.92
CA ILE A 382 -0.85 -0.58 -21.00
C ILE A 382 -2.16 -0.83 -20.26
N PHE A 383 -2.83 0.22 -19.76
CA PHE A 383 -4.09 0.06 -19.04
C PHE A 383 -5.25 -0.28 -19.98
N GLY A 384 -5.23 0.23 -21.21
CA GLY A 384 -6.18 -0.16 -22.25
C GLY A 384 -6.06 -1.62 -22.63
N LEU A 385 -4.83 -2.10 -22.87
CA LEU A 385 -4.58 -3.52 -23.15
C LEU A 385 -4.94 -4.42 -21.98
N LEU A 386 -4.61 -4.02 -20.75
CA LEU A 386 -4.99 -4.76 -19.55
C LEU A 386 -6.50 -4.80 -19.37
N ALA A 387 -7.22 -3.69 -19.61
CA ALA A 387 -8.68 -3.68 -19.55
C ALA A 387 -9.31 -4.62 -20.58
N VAL A 388 -8.83 -4.58 -21.83
CA VAL A 388 -9.27 -5.52 -22.88
C VAL A 388 -8.96 -6.97 -22.48
N PHE A 389 -7.76 -7.22 -21.96
CA PHE A 389 -7.38 -8.55 -21.49
C PHE A 389 -8.28 -9.05 -20.35
N LEU A 390 -8.64 -8.18 -19.40
CA LEU A 390 -9.55 -8.52 -18.31
C LEU A 390 -10.96 -8.82 -18.83
N TRP A 391 -11.49 -8.05 -19.78
CA TRP A 391 -12.78 -8.35 -20.38
C TRP A 391 -12.78 -9.66 -21.19
N ILE A 392 -11.73 -9.94 -21.96
CA ILE A 392 -11.57 -11.22 -22.67
C ILE A 392 -11.39 -12.37 -21.68
N GLY A 393 -10.63 -12.16 -20.59
CA GLY A 393 -10.45 -13.14 -19.52
C GLY A 393 -11.76 -13.47 -18.81
N PHE A 394 -12.59 -12.47 -18.52
CA PHE A 394 -13.92 -12.67 -17.99
C PHE A 394 -14.80 -13.51 -18.93
N SER A 395 -14.75 -13.22 -20.25
CA SER A 395 -15.45 -14.04 -21.25
C SER A 395 -14.93 -15.49 -21.26
N ALA A 396 -13.63 -15.67 -21.18
CA ALA A 396 -13.02 -17.01 -21.17
C ALA A 396 -13.43 -17.83 -19.94
N MET A 397 -13.45 -17.22 -18.75
CA MET A 397 -13.80 -17.88 -17.50
C MET A 397 -15.29 -18.29 -17.45
N ASN A 398 -16.18 -17.44 -17.95
CA ASN A 398 -17.63 -17.63 -17.79
C ASN A 398 -18.30 -18.25 -19.01
N PHE A 399 -17.78 -18.03 -20.22
CA PHE A 399 -18.39 -18.50 -21.48
C PHE A 399 -17.49 -19.47 -22.27
N GLY A 400 -16.29 -19.78 -21.75
CA GLY A 400 -15.37 -20.71 -22.42
C GLY A 400 -14.68 -20.16 -23.69
N TRP A 401 -14.84 -18.86 -24.00
CA TRP A 401 -14.27 -18.25 -25.20
C TRP A 401 -13.38 -17.05 -24.87
N PRO A 402 -12.14 -16.99 -25.39
CA PRO A 402 -11.43 -17.97 -26.26
C PRO A 402 -10.97 -19.22 -25.49
N ALA A 403 -11.06 -20.40 -26.13
CA ALA A 403 -10.83 -21.69 -25.48
C ALA A 403 -9.44 -21.81 -24.80
N LYS A 404 -8.35 -21.39 -25.47
CA LYS A 404 -7.01 -21.42 -24.87
C LYS A 404 -6.88 -20.59 -23.59
N LEU A 405 -7.60 -19.47 -23.48
CA LEU A 405 -7.59 -18.64 -22.28
C LEU A 405 -8.46 -19.24 -21.20
N ALA A 406 -9.58 -19.90 -21.57
CA ALA A 406 -10.43 -20.66 -20.67
C ALA A 406 -9.65 -21.83 -20.01
N GLU A 407 -8.91 -22.62 -20.80
CA GLU A 407 -8.03 -23.67 -20.30
C GLU A 407 -6.97 -23.11 -19.32
N ARG A 408 -6.36 -21.97 -19.65
CA ARG A 408 -5.39 -21.30 -18.78
C ARG A 408 -6.04 -20.80 -17.49
N SER A 409 -7.23 -20.25 -17.58
CA SER A 409 -8.00 -19.81 -16.40
C SER A 409 -8.32 -20.98 -15.47
N ALA A 410 -8.80 -22.09 -16.00
CA ALA A 410 -9.05 -23.32 -15.26
C ALA A 410 -7.75 -23.91 -14.66
N TYR A 411 -6.63 -23.82 -15.38
CA TYR A 411 -5.33 -24.26 -14.86
C TYR A 411 -4.87 -23.48 -13.63
N PHE A 412 -5.09 -22.16 -13.58
CA PHE A 412 -4.68 -21.33 -12.44
C PHE A 412 -5.69 -21.36 -11.28
N SER A 413 -6.96 -21.53 -11.55
CA SER A 413 -8.02 -21.64 -10.55
C SER A 413 -8.95 -22.80 -10.85
N PRO A 414 -8.52 -24.05 -10.59
CA PRO A 414 -9.28 -25.26 -10.94
C PRO A 414 -10.56 -25.42 -10.12
N TYR A 415 -10.75 -24.66 -9.07
CA TYR A 415 -11.92 -24.72 -8.19
C TYR A 415 -12.95 -23.62 -8.47
N TYR A 416 -12.68 -22.79 -9.48
CA TYR A 416 -13.60 -21.76 -9.88
C TYR A 416 -14.80 -22.38 -10.61
N THR A 417 -15.99 -22.05 -10.16
CA THR A 417 -17.27 -22.33 -10.84
C THR A 417 -17.81 -21.02 -11.39
N PRO A 418 -18.19 -20.97 -12.69
CA PRO A 418 -18.75 -19.75 -13.27
C PRO A 418 -20.00 -19.29 -12.52
N GLU A 419 -19.96 -18.06 -12.01
CA GLU A 419 -21.08 -17.40 -11.37
C GLU A 419 -21.36 -16.07 -12.08
N PHE A 420 -22.63 -15.83 -12.40
CA PHE A 420 -23.06 -14.61 -13.07
C PHE A 420 -23.70 -13.66 -12.06
N ASP A 421 -22.90 -12.68 -11.58
CA ASP A 421 -23.39 -11.60 -10.75
C ASP A 421 -23.50 -10.30 -11.56
N VAL A 422 -24.68 -9.71 -11.57
CA VAL A 422 -25.00 -8.51 -12.35
C VAL A 422 -24.31 -7.27 -11.78
N VAL A 423 -24.18 -7.15 -10.46
CA VAL A 423 -23.64 -5.95 -9.80
C VAL A 423 -22.17 -5.70 -10.15
N PRO A 424 -21.24 -6.67 -10.04
CA PRO A 424 -19.86 -6.51 -10.49
C PRO A 424 -19.74 -6.17 -11.97
N ILE A 425 -20.56 -6.79 -12.83
CA ILE A 425 -20.55 -6.54 -14.27
C ILE A 425 -20.97 -5.10 -14.59
N LEU A 426 -22.08 -4.62 -13.99
CA LEU A 426 -22.52 -3.24 -14.17
C LEU A 426 -21.48 -2.24 -13.64
N THR A 427 -20.82 -2.55 -12.54
CA THR A 427 -19.73 -1.75 -12.00
C THR A 427 -18.55 -1.67 -12.99
N ALA A 428 -18.12 -2.80 -13.53
CA ALA A 428 -17.07 -2.87 -14.55
C ALA A 428 -17.45 -2.09 -15.83
N LEU A 429 -18.69 -2.24 -16.28
CA LEU A 429 -19.24 -1.49 -17.42
C LEU A 429 -19.28 0.02 -17.16
N LEU A 430 -19.46 0.47 -15.92
CA LEU A 430 -19.42 1.89 -15.57
C LEU A 430 -17.98 2.43 -15.61
N PHE A 431 -17.02 1.71 -15.03
CA PHE A 431 -15.62 2.17 -14.96
C PHE A 431 -14.95 2.27 -16.32
N THR A 432 -15.27 1.37 -17.26
CA THR A 432 -14.62 1.32 -18.58
C THR A 432 -14.89 2.60 -19.41
N PRO A 433 -16.14 3.04 -19.67
CA PRO A 433 -16.40 4.26 -20.42
C PRO A 433 -15.99 5.54 -19.66
N LEU A 434 -16.06 5.55 -18.32
CA LEU A 434 -15.56 6.67 -17.53
C LEU A 434 -14.05 6.87 -17.73
N TRP A 435 -13.27 5.81 -17.79
CA TRP A 435 -11.85 5.89 -18.09
C TRP A 435 -11.59 6.34 -19.52
N LEU A 436 -12.31 5.79 -20.52
CA LEU A 436 -12.21 6.24 -21.92
C LEU A 436 -12.47 7.74 -22.01
N TRP A 437 -13.50 8.24 -21.36
CA TRP A 437 -13.78 9.66 -21.31
C TRP A 437 -12.66 10.47 -20.63
N ALA A 438 -12.06 9.95 -19.55
CA ALA A 438 -10.98 10.62 -18.85
C ALA A 438 -9.73 10.78 -19.71
N VAL A 439 -9.35 9.76 -20.49
CA VAL A 439 -8.12 9.76 -21.30
C VAL A 439 -8.27 10.47 -22.65
N THR A 440 -9.49 10.65 -23.16
CA THR A 440 -9.76 11.34 -24.42
C THR A 440 -9.72 12.88 -24.30
N ARG A 441 -9.54 13.42 -23.09
CA ARG A 441 -9.44 14.87 -22.88
C ARG A 441 -8.22 15.46 -23.58
N LYS A 442 -8.43 16.57 -24.31
CA LYS A 442 -7.37 17.33 -24.98
C LYS A 442 -6.53 18.10 -23.96
N ASN A 443 -5.24 18.31 -24.24
CA ASN A 443 -4.24 19.07 -23.48
C ASN A 443 -3.40 18.26 -22.49
N VAL A 444 -2.49 17.45 -23.01
CA VAL A 444 -1.55 16.66 -22.19
C VAL A 444 -0.42 17.55 -21.66
N LYS A 445 -0.49 17.92 -20.39
CA LYS A 445 0.63 18.44 -19.58
C LYS A 445 1.11 17.35 -18.64
N GLY A 446 2.27 17.50 -18.00
CA GLY A 446 2.83 16.49 -17.07
C GLY A 446 1.82 16.00 -16.01
N ARG A 447 0.99 16.90 -15.48
CA ARG A 447 -0.08 16.54 -14.53
C ARG A 447 -1.18 15.69 -15.16
N GLN A 448 -1.55 15.94 -16.41
CA GLN A 448 -2.53 15.11 -17.12
C GLN A 448 -2.03 13.67 -17.30
N ALA A 449 -0.73 13.50 -17.60
CA ALA A 449 -0.13 12.18 -17.71
C ALA A 449 -0.26 11.37 -16.41
N VAL A 450 0.00 12.00 -15.26
CA VAL A 450 -0.15 11.35 -13.94
C VAL A 450 -1.62 11.10 -13.60
N THR A 451 -2.53 12.01 -13.99
CA THR A 451 -3.99 11.81 -13.81
C THR A 451 -4.48 10.61 -14.62
N ASN A 452 -4.06 10.51 -15.89
CA ASN A 452 -4.44 9.39 -16.75
C ASN A 452 -3.84 8.07 -16.26
N TRP A 453 -2.63 8.11 -15.71
CA TRP A 453 -2.00 6.96 -15.05
C TRP A 453 -2.81 6.49 -13.84
N ALA A 454 -3.15 7.40 -12.91
CA ALA A 454 -3.96 7.08 -11.73
C ALA A 454 -5.36 6.55 -12.11
N ALA A 455 -6.00 7.16 -13.10
CA ALA A 455 -7.29 6.69 -13.61
C ALA A 455 -7.19 5.29 -14.25
N GLY A 456 -6.11 5.01 -14.99
CA GLY A 456 -5.85 3.69 -15.57
C GLY A 456 -5.61 2.62 -14.50
N MET A 457 -4.83 2.95 -13.46
CA MET A 457 -4.61 2.06 -12.32
C MET A 457 -5.93 1.77 -11.58
N THR A 458 -6.77 2.79 -11.38
CA THR A 458 -8.10 2.64 -10.77
C THR A 458 -9.01 1.75 -11.63
N LEU A 459 -8.99 1.92 -12.96
CA LEU A 459 -9.76 1.06 -13.86
C LEU A 459 -9.35 -0.41 -13.74
N VAL A 460 -8.05 -0.70 -13.90
CA VAL A 460 -7.57 -2.10 -13.87
C VAL A 460 -7.84 -2.73 -12.52
N TRP A 461 -7.65 -1.99 -11.42
CA TRP A 461 -7.97 -2.45 -10.07
C TRP A 461 -9.47 -2.74 -9.91
N ALA A 462 -10.33 -1.83 -10.35
CA ALA A 462 -11.78 -2.01 -10.30
C ALA A 462 -12.23 -3.21 -11.14
N LEU A 463 -11.73 -3.37 -12.39
CA LEU A 463 -12.05 -4.51 -13.23
C LEU A 463 -11.57 -5.84 -12.62
N LEU A 464 -10.38 -5.84 -12.03
CA LEU A 464 -9.85 -7.04 -11.37
C LEU A 464 -10.71 -7.43 -10.16
N MET A 465 -11.11 -6.45 -9.33
CA MET A 465 -11.90 -6.68 -8.11
C MET A 465 -13.42 -6.76 -8.33
N THR A 466 -13.87 -6.71 -9.57
CA THR A 466 -15.27 -6.96 -9.93
C THR A 466 -15.39 -8.22 -10.78
N LEU A 467 -14.71 -8.27 -11.91
CA LEU A 467 -14.85 -9.37 -12.87
C LEU A 467 -14.10 -10.64 -12.47
N PHE A 468 -12.97 -10.51 -11.76
CA PHE A 468 -12.09 -11.64 -11.42
C PHE A 468 -12.17 -12.04 -9.95
N LEU A 469 -12.94 -11.34 -9.12
CA LEU A 469 -12.99 -11.59 -7.69
C LEU A 469 -13.31 -13.05 -7.31
N PRO A 470 -14.38 -13.68 -7.83
CA PRO A 470 -14.70 -15.09 -7.50
C PRO A 470 -13.61 -16.05 -7.98
N TRP A 471 -12.98 -15.77 -9.12
CA TRP A 471 -11.88 -16.57 -9.65
C TRP A 471 -10.62 -16.43 -8.77
N LEU A 472 -10.34 -15.21 -8.27
CA LEU A 472 -9.24 -14.95 -7.33
C LEU A 472 -9.50 -15.63 -5.99
N ASP A 473 -10.72 -15.62 -5.50
CA ASP A 473 -11.10 -16.32 -4.26
C ASP A 473 -10.86 -17.82 -4.40
N ALA A 474 -11.34 -18.42 -5.47
CA ALA A 474 -11.11 -19.85 -5.74
C ALA A 474 -9.61 -20.21 -5.85
N ALA A 475 -8.75 -19.26 -6.29
CA ALA A 475 -7.32 -19.48 -6.40
C ALA A 475 -6.53 -19.18 -5.11
N LYS A 476 -6.97 -18.21 -4.31
CA LYS A 476 -6.19 -17.66 -3.19
C LYS A 476 -6.73 -17.98 -1.80
N SER A 477 -8.03 -18.25 -1.66
CA SER A 477 -8.64 -18.63 -0.40
C SER A 477 -8.34 -20.09 -0.04
N TYR A 478 -8.40 -20.38 1.26
CA TYR A 478 -8.33 -21.75 1.79
C TYR A 478 -9.70 -22.45 1.79
N ARG A 479 -10.81 -21.72 1.59
CA ARG A 479 -12.17 -22.27 1.58
C ARG A 479 -12.33 -23.45 0.61
N PRO A 480 -11.91 -23.39 -0.67
CA PRO A 480 -12.05 -24.52 -1.58
C PRO A 480 -11.23 -25.75 -1.14
N MET A 481 -10.07 -25.53 -0.53
CA MET A 481 -9.23 -26.61 0.00
C MET A 481 -9.91 -27.33 1.17
N VAL A 482 -10.44 -26.57 2.13
CA VAL A 482 -11.17 -27.11 3.29
C VAL A 482 -12.40 -27.89 2.83
N ALA A 483 -13.21 -27.30 1.94
CA ALA A 483 -14.38 -27.96 1.39
C ALA A 483 -14.06 -29.29 0.69
N ARG A 484 -12.96 -29.36 -0.05
CA ARG A 484 -12.49 -30.60 -0.70
C ARG A 484 -12.04 -31.66 0.29
N MET A 485 -11.34 -31.27 1.35
CA MET A 485 -10.98 -32.23 2.41
C MET A 485 -12.23 -32.78 3.09
N GLU A 486 -13.20 -31.93 3.43
CA GLU A 486 -14.46 -32.37 4.05
C GLU A 486 -15.26 -33.28 3.12
N ALA A 487 -15.30 -32.99 1.81
CA ALA A 487 -15.93 -33.85 0.84
C ALA A 487 -15.25 -35.24 0.69
N ALA A 488 -13.92 -35.26 0.82
CA ALA A 488 -13.11 -36.49 0.77
C ALA A 488 -12.97 -37.19 2.12
N ALA A 489 -13.47 -36.58 3.21
CA ALA A 489 -13.38 -37.14 4.54
C ALA A 489 -14.16 -38.46 4.65
N PRO A 490 -13.63 -39.46 5.38
CA PRO A 490 -14.37 -40.72 5.64
C PRO A 490 -15.73 -40.49 6.27
N ALA A 491 -16.67 -41.41 6.01
CA ALA A 491 -18.03 -41.32 6.53
C ALA A 491 -18.07 -41.16 8.06
N GLU A 492 -17.16 -41.82 8.75
CA GLU A 492 -17.03 -41.76 10.22
C GLU A 492 -16.75 -40.32 10.74
N LEU A 493 -15.95 -39.55 10.01
CA LEU A 493 -15.70 -38.12 10.34
C LEU A 493 -16.94 -37.27 10.00
N ARG A 494 -17.52 -37.46 8.82
CA ARG A 494 -18.72 -36.70 8.39
C ARG A 494 -19.92 -36.93 9.29
N GLU A 495 -20.09 -38.16 9.77
CA GLU A 495 -21.16 -38.56 10.69
C GLU A 495 -20.82 -38.31 12.16
N ARG A 496 -19.64 -37.66 12.42
CA ARG A 496 -19.16 -37.35 13.77
C ARG A 496 -18.98 -38.57 14.69
N ARG A 497 -18.77 -39.75 14.12
CA ARG A 497 -18.50 -41.00 14.85
C ARG A 497 -17.00 -41.15 15.21
N ALA A 498 -16.13 -40.42 14.49
CA ALA A 498 -14.71 -40.31 14.79
C ALA A 498 -14.33 -38.83 14.91
N CYS A 499 -13.25 -38.56 15.65
CA CYS A 499 -12.67 -37.22 15.74
C CYS A 499 -11.42 -37.11 14.86
N PHE A 500 -11.07 -35.88 14.46
CA PHE A 500 -9.75 -35.59 13.95
C PHE A 500 -9.08 -34.47 14.75
N SER A 501 -7.76 -34.55 14.83
CA SER A 501 -6.96 -33.54 15.48
C SER A 501 -6.13 -32.75 14.46
N ILE A 502 -5.84 -31.52 14.80
CA ILE A 502 -4.89 -30.67 14.07
C ILE A 502 -3.69 -30.42 14.96
N ASP A 503 -2.48 -30.63 14.41
CA ASP A 503 -1.23 -30.40 15.11
C ASP A 503 -1.14 -28.96 15.63
N GLU A 504 -0.63 -28.76 16.83
CA GLU A 504 -0.42 -27.43 17.41
C GLU A 504 0.48 -26.55 16.54
N THR A 505 1.47 -27.16 15.90
CA THR A 505 2.41 -26.50 15.00
C THR A 505 1.79 -26.12 13.65
N ALA A 506 0.71 -26.80 13.25
CA ALA A 506 -0.02 -26.54 12.01
C ALA A 506 -1.00 -25.37 12.16
N VAL A 507 -0.47 -24.20 12.55
CA VAL A 507 -1.29 -23.01 12.89
C VAL A 507 -2.20 -22.59 11.72
N LEU A 508 -1.68 -22.61 10.49
CA LEU A 508 -2.45 -22.23 9.31
C LEU A 508 -3.60 -23.20 9.02
N ALA A 509 -3.38 -24.51 9.18
CA ALA A 509 -4.43 -25.51 9.06
C ALA A 509 -5.54 -25.26 10.08
N ARG A 510 -5.16 -25.08 11.35
CA ARG A 510 -6.09 -24.83 12.45
C ARG A 510 -6.97 -23.60 12.22
N VAL A 511 -6.35 -22.46 11.85
CA VAL A 511 -7.09 -21.22 11.60
C VAL A 511 -8.00 -21.34 10.35
N SER A 512 -7.49 -21.96 9.28
CA SER A 512 -8.27 -22.18 8.06
C SER A 512 -9.48 -23.11 8.32
N TRP A 513 -9.28 -24.16 9.13
CA TRP A 513 -10.36 -25.05 9.50
C TRP A 513 -11.39 -24.40 10.43
N ARG A 514 -10.94 -23.62 11.40
CA ARG A 514 -11.86 -22.86 12.27
C ARG A 514 -12.73 -21.91 11.47
N GLU A 515 -12.18 -21.30 10.43
CA GLU A 515 -12.88 -20.27 9.66
C GLU A 515 -13.82 -20.85 8.59
N TYR A 516 -13.39 -21.92 7.91
CA TYR A 516 -14.11 -22.46 6.75
C TYR A 516 -14.65 -23.88 6.93
N GLY A 517 -14.22 -24.60 7.96
CA GLY A 517 -14.61 -25.98 8.20
C GLY A 517 -15.94 -26.12 8.94
N SER A 518 -16.64 -27.21 8.67
CA SER A 518 -17.87 -27.61 9.36
C SER A 518 -17.66 -28.73 10.37
N LEU A 519 -16.56 -29.49 10.22
CA LEU A 519 -16.23 -30.60 11.09
C LEU A 519 -15.50 -30.11 12.35
N PRO A 520 -15.94 -30.53 13.56
CA PRO A 520 -15.23 -30.22 14.80
C PRO A 520 -13.88 -30.93 14.85
N PHE A 521 -12.88 -30.27 15.41
CA PHE A 521 -11.53 -30.82 15.56
C PHE A 521 -10.96 -30.54 16.95
N GLU A 522 -10.02 -31.38 17.37
CA GLU A 522 -9.22 -31.23 18.57
C GLU A 522 -7.85 -30.63 18.23
N ILE A 523 -7.20 -29.97 19.17
CA ILE A 523 -5.88 -29.38 18.98
C ILE A 523 -4.83 -30.22 19.71
N GLY A 524 -3.71 -30.49 19.04
CA GLY A 524 -2.57 -31.19 19.60
C GLY A 524 -2.63 -32.71 19.46
N GLU A 525 -1.84 -33.41 20.29
CA GLU A 525 -1.80 -34.85 20.31
C GLU A 525 -3.03 -35.39 21.07
N SER A 526 -4.03 -35.77 20.32
CA SER A 526 -5.25 -36.39 20.85
C SER A 526 -5.33 -37.88 20.45
N ALA A 527 -6.18 -38.63 21.15
CA ALA A 527 -6.50 -40.02 20.81
C ALA A 527 -7.33 -40.18 19.54
N CYS A 528 -7.51 -39.12 18.77
CA CYS A 528 -8.31 -39.13 17.55
C CYS A 528 -7.77 -40.13 16.51
N ALA A 529 -8.68 -40.80 15.81
CA ALA A 529 -8.35 -41.74 14.74
C ALA A 529 -7.75 -41.05 13.50
N TYR A 530 -7.99 -39.75 13.36
CA TYR A 530 -7.53 -38.94 12.22
C TYR A 530 -6.72 -37.74 12.69
N ARG A 531 -5.71 -37.35 11.88
CA ARG A 531 -4.87 -36.17 12.15
C ARG A 531 -4.66 -35.37 10.88
N LEU A 532 -4.83 -34.07 10.96
CA LEU A 532 -4.50 -33.13 9.89
C LEU A 532 -3.15 -32.47 10.20
N ILE A 533 -2.20 -32.62 9.29
CA ILE A 533 -0.89 -31.99 9.40
C ILE A 533 -0.65 -31.04 8.23
N GLN A 534 0.13 -30.01 8.50
CA GLN A 534 0.72 -29.16 7.47
C GLN A 534 2.16 -29.62 7.26
N ALA A 535 2.51 -29.96 6.04
CA ALA A 535 3.81 -30.53 5.70
C ALA A 535 4.41 -29.78 4.50
N ASP A 536 5.73 -29.82 4.39
CA ASP A 536 6.42 -29.41 3.17
C ASP A 536 6.11 -30.38 2.03
N ALA A 537 6.29 -29.90 0.78
CA ALA A 537 5.91 -30.65 -0.43
C ALA A 537 6.51 -32.08 -0.49
N ASP A 538 7.70 -32.26 0.06
CA ASP A 538 8.47 -33.52 0.01
C ASP A 538 8.44 -34.31 1.33
N ALA A 539 7.63 -33.89 2.33
CA ALA A 539 7.57 -34.56 3.62
C ALA A 539 6.95 -35.96 3.49
N ALA A 540 7.60 -36.97 4.10
CA ALA A 540 7.08 -38.31 4.16
C ALA A 540 5.94 -38.44 5.19
N VAL A 541 5.01 -39.37 4.94
CA VAL A 541 3.94 -39.68 5.90
C VAL A 541 4.57 -40.28 7.16
N PRO A 542 4.23 -39.79 8.37
CA PRO A 542 4.76 -40.33 9.63
C PRO A 542 4.47 -41.83 9.80
N ALA A 543 5.39 -42.56 10.43
CA ALA A 543 5.20 -43.98 10.74
C ALA A 543 3.96 -44.21 11.62
N GLY A 544 3.17 -45.24 11.33
CA GLY A 544 1.91 -45.53 12.04
C GLY A 544 0.70 -44.77 11.52
N TRP A 545 0.85 -44.00 10.42
CA TRP A 545 -0.22 -43.27 9.81
C TRP A 545 -0.37 -43.61 8.32
N ARG A 546 -1.59 -43.55 7.82
CA ARG A 546 -1.91 -43.73 6.40
C ARG A 546 -2.51 -42.43 5.87
N GLU A 547 -2.08 -41.99 4.70
CA GLU A 547 -2.67 -40.85 3.99
C GLU A 547 -4.08 -41.22 3.51
N VAL A 548 -5.05 -40.38 3.85
CA VAL A 548 -6.45 -40.47 3.39
C VAL A 548 -6.73 -39.42 2.34
N TRP A 549 -6.17 -38.24 2.53
CA TRP A 549 -6.33 -37.11 1.61
C TRP A 549 -5.14 -36.19 1.67
N GLN A 550 -4.83 -35.59 0.53
CA GLN A 550 -3.86 -34.51 0.42
C GLN A 550 -4.38 -33.36 -0.43
N GLY A 551 -3.99 -32.16 -0.09
CA GLY A 551 -4.37 -30.96 -0.84
C GLY A 551 -3.61 -29.73 -0.39
N GLY A 552 -3.83 -28.65 -1.13
CA GLY A 552 -3.26 -27.33 -0.86
C GLY A 552 -3.95 -26.30 -1.74
N ARG A 553 -3.60 -25.05 -1.59
CA ARG A 553 -4.09 -24.02 -2.51
C ARG A 553 -3.54 -24.24 -3.92
N PRO A 554 -4.30 -23.89 -4.96
CA PRO A 554 -3.87 -24.06 -6.34
C PRO A 554 -2.49 -23.40 -6.57
N ARG A 555 -1.57 -24.16 -7.19
CA ARG A 555 -0.22 -23.69 -7.54
C ARG A 555 0.69 -23.24 -6.39
N ASN A 556 0.30 -23.42 -5.16
CA ASN A 556 1.21 -23.27 -4.03
C ASN A 556 2.01 -24.56 -3.86
N LYS A 557 3.32 -24.49 -4.14
CA LYS A 557 4.22 -25.64 -4.02
C LYS A 557 4.79 -25.81 -2.61
N ASN A 558 4.62 -24.82 -1.76
CA ASN A 558 5.25 -24.76 -0.44
C ASN A 558 4.31 -25.19 0.68
N GLU A 559 3.04 -25.45 0.37
CA GLU A 559 2.04 -25.83 1.38
C GLU A 559 1.34 -27.13 0.94
N ARG A 560 1.41 -28.14 1.76
CA ARG A 560 0.70 -29.40 1.60
C ARG A 560 -0.03 -29.74 2.91
N PHE A 561 -1.29 -30.04 2.82
CA PHE A 561 -2.10 -30.50 3.94
C PHE A 561 -2.41 -31.98 3.73
N LEU A 562 -2.20 -32.77 4.78
CA LEU A 562 -2.43 -34.20 4.75
C LEU A 562 -3.43 -34.56 5.84
N LEU A 563 -4.53 -35.22 5.46
CA LEU A 563 -5.40 -35.91 6.39
C LEU A 563 -4.90 -37.35 6.53
N LEU A 564 -4.48 -37.70 7.72
CA LEU A 564 -3.91 -39.00 8.05
C LEU A 564 -4.89 -39.79 8.90
N GLN A 565 -4.93 -41.11 8.69
CA GLN A 565 -5.62 -42.07 9.54
C GLN A 565 -4.60 -42.89 10.32
N ARG A 566 -4.86 -43.14 11.59
CA ARG A 566 -4.03 -43.98 12.44
C ARG A 566 -4.18 -45.45 11.98
N LEU A 567 -3.06 -46.16 11.83
CA LEU A 567 -3.03 -47.58 11.43
C LEU A 567 -3.41 -48.51 12.57
#